data_f053ea2c1b0951d128ab433f8325530e
#
_entry.id   f053ea2c1b0951d128ab433f8325530e
#
_cell.length_a   1.000
_cell.length_b   1.000
_cell.length_c   1.000
_cell.angle_alpha   90.00
_cell.angle_beta   90.00
_cell.angle_gamma   90.00
#
_symmetry.space_group_name_H-M   'P 1'
#
loop_
_entity.id
_entity.type
_entity.pdbx_description
1 polymer ?
#
loop_
_entity_poly.entity_id
_entity_poly.type
_entity_poly.pdbx_seq_one_letter_code
_entity_poly.pdbx_strand_id
1 'polypeptide(L)'
;MRLRHTALLPSARRRGARRSGARRSGTRRLGSLLTVLALSLPFSLPLVQADDRAMRDALEAARNQQWARIDSRAIDGHPLAGYVEYHRLRDRLPHVEPGQVLVFIERHADSPLGEWLRGQAIARYGHAGRFDRLLAVADGEPAGTARQCYYYTALLGSDPAAAAEGGRKLWHVGRSQPSACDTLFSTLRSRGEIGEQEIWERKMLAWQAGEAGLARYLGRQLGSRWDEARRTVERLSGDYAAVTRVPSCIGPDCRGSGALFAAALHGFTRADTEAALEAWRKIGPHLSIEGEHRRAIERDLVFYSLVRDIRHNRGWVDQTLAGRSDADLLELRVRAALGERDWRGVLDWLARMEPEARDNSRWHYWAARAHERLGDNARAQEAYALAAQGRSFFGFAAADRLGQPYALNLERNGFDDGYREQVARWPTVQRTEALMRIGEPGLAASEWYGAVERAGEREARALADYAQRRGWHAKLVQTTITGQMWDALEWRFPEAYREHFLHWGRMTGVDPYLLMGIARRESAY
;
A
#
# COMPACT_ATOMS: atom_id res chain seq x y z
N MET A 1 -8.16 7.97 1.78
CA MET A 1 -8.35 8.68 0.51
C MET A 1 -7.13 8.41 -0.37
N ARG A 2 -7.17 7.37 -1.20
CA ARG A 2 -6.06 7.01 -2.11
C ARG A 2 -6.38 7.60 -3.48
N LEU A 3 -5.66 8.63 -3.87
CA LEU A 3 -5.68 9.20 -5.21
C LEU A 3 -4.89 8.28 -6.16
N ARG A 4 -5.57 7.71 -7.14
CA ARG A 4 -4.94 7.04 -8.28
C ARG A 4 -4.62 8.10 -9.33
N HIS A 5 -3.34 8.32 -9.59
CA HIS A 5 -2.89 9.05 -10.77
C HIS A 5 -2.55 8.06 -11.88
N THR A 6 -3.35 8.13 -12.92
CA THR A 6 -3.06 7.51 -14.23
C THR A 6 -2.25 8.54 -15.03
N ALA A 7 -0.98 8.26 -15.27
CA ALA A 7 -0.14 9.10 -16.14
C ALA A 7 -0.18 8.54 -17.56
N LEU A 8 -0.71 9.34 -18.49
CA LEU A 8 -0.60 9.18 -19.94
C LEU A 8 0.73 9.79 -20.41
N LEU A 9 1.56 9.01 -21.07
CA LEU A 9 2.75 9.48 -21.78
C LEU A 9 2.40 9.77 -23.24
N PRO A 10 2.86 10.88 -23.83
CA PRO A 10 2.79 11.10 -25.26
C PRO A 10 4.05 10.61 -25.98
N SER A 11 3.85 9.89 -27.07
CA SER A 11 4.87 9.43 -28.01
C SER A 11 5.49 10.57 -28.81
N ALA A 12 6.81 10.71 -28.79
CA ALA A 12 7.54 11.61 -29.68
C ALA A 12 8.11 10.86 -30.87
N ARG A 13 7.65 11.23 -32.07
CA ARG A 13 8.15 10.79 -33.37
C ARG A 13 9.51 11.44 -33.67
N ARG A 14 10.49 10.61 -34.01
CA ARG A 14 11.75 11.04 -34.64
C ARG A 14 11.52 11.38 -36.13
N ARG A 15 11.97 12.55 -36.56
CA ARG A 15 12.27 12.85 -37.97
C ARG A 15 13.77 13.08 -38.09
N GLY A 16 14.36 12.38 -39.06
CA GLY A 16 15.76 12.49 -39.39
C GLY A 16 16.05 13.68 -40.31
N ALA A 17 17.30 14.13 -40.29
CA ALA A 17 17.88 14.90 -41.37
C ALA A 17 19.35 14.49 -41.56
N ARG A 18 19.66 14.12 -42.80
CA ARG A 18 21.03 13.90 -43.38
C ARG A 18 21.63 15.23 -43.79
N ARG A 19 22.99 15.28 -43.75
CA ARG A 19 23.90 15.80 -44.81
C ARG A 19 25.30 16.02 -44.20
N SER A 20 26.28 15.30 -44.71
CA SER A 20 27.28 15.58 -45.76
C SER A 20 28.35 16.57 -45.26
N GLY A 21 29.59 16.17 -45.01
CA GLY A 21 30.62 15.81 -45.93
C GLY A 21 31.61 16.94 -46.09
N ALA A 22 32.90 16.75 -45.71
CA ALA A 22 34.04 17.31 -46.47
C ALA A 22 35.38 16.80 -45.93
N ARG A 23 36.20 16.39 -46.86
CA ARG A 23 37.61 15.98 -46.75
C ARG A 23 38.55 17.22 -46.65
N ARG A 24 39.73 17.00 -46.02
CA ARG A 24 41.11 17.35 -46.52
C ARG A 24 42.09 17.11 -45.38
N SER A 25 43.02 16.20 -45.52
CA SER A 25 44.35 16.15 -46.16
C SER A 25 45.47 16.82 -45.36
N GLY A 26 46.42 16.02 -44.90
CA GLY A 26 47.86 16.22 -45.05
C GLY A 26 48.59 16.81 -43.85
N THR A 27 49.50 16.15 -43.23
CA THR A 27 50.90 16.07 -43.56
C THR A 27 51.71 15.29 -42.52
N ARG A 28 52.70 14.57 -43.03
CA ARG A 28 53.71 13.79 -42.29
C ARG A 28 54.63 14.66 -41.45
N ARG A 29 55.07 14.14 -40.27
CA ARG A 29 56.50 14.19 -39.89
C ARG A 29 56.88 13.03 -38.97
N LEU A 30 58.02 12.44 -39.26
CA LEU A 30 58.77 11.38 -38.56
C LEU A 30 59.28 11.86 -37.19
N GLY A 31 59.45 10.92 -36.28
CA GLY A 31 60.44 11.07 -35.22
C GLY A 31 60.30 10.12 -34.05
N SER A 32 61.18 9.15 -33.98
CA SER A 32 61.78 8.49 -32.81
C SER A 32 61.06 7.35 -32.11
N LEU A 33 61.60 6.16 -32.31
CA LEU A 33 61.48 4.95 -31.50
C LEU A 33 61.86 5.23 -30.02
N LEU A 34 60.96 4.82 -29.12
CA LEU A 34 61.29 4.41 -27.76
C LEU A 34 60.49 3.15 -27.45
N THR A 35 61.20 2.04 -27.42
CA THR A 35 60.73 0.71 -27.08
C THR A 35 60.40 0.68 -25.58
N VAL A 36 59.13 0.72 -25.19
CA VAL A 36 58.68 0.41 -23.84
C VAL A 36 58.10 -1.01 -23.86
N LEU A 37 58.79 -1.91 -23.21
CA LEU A 37 58.31 -3.25 -22.93
C LEU A 37 57.09 -3.14 -22.02
N ALA A 38 55.89 -3.22 -22.58
CA ALA A 38 54.66 -3.37 -21.80
C ALA A 38 54.49 -4.83 -21.43
N LEU A 39 54.74 -5.17 -20.16
CA LEU A 39 54.25 -6.44 -19.57
C LEU A 39 52.74 -6.41 -19.64
N SER A 40 52.17 -7.12 -20.60
CA SER A 40 50.75 -7.43 -20.67
C SER A 40 50.38 -8.45 -19.60
N LEU A 41 49.89 -7.97 -18.46
CA LEU A 41 49.08 -8.78 -17.57
C LEU A 41 47.74 -9.09 -18.29
N PRO A 42 47.32 -10.34 -18.34
CA PRO A 42 46.01 -10.65 -18.93
C PRO A 42 44.93 -10.15 -18.01
N PHE A 43 44.25 -9.07 -18.40
CA PHE A 43 42.98 -8.68 -17.81
C PHE A 43 41.95 -9.77 -18.12
N SER A 44 41.71 -10.65 -17.14
CA SER A 44 40.64 -11.65 -17.18
C SER A 44 39.29 -10.99 -16.94
N LEU A 45 38.76 -10.29 -17.92
CA LEU A 45 37.44 -9.64 -17.86
C LEU A 45 36.42 -10.07 -18.94
N PRO A 46 36.50 -11.28 -19.57
CA PRO A 46 35.43 -11.63 -20.52
C PRO A 46 34.38 -12.61 -20.00
N LEU A 47 34.61 -13.37 -18.94
CA LEU A 47 33.70 -14.44 -18.52
C LEU A 47 32.39 -13.95 -17.93
N VAL A 48 32.42 -12.91 -17.08
CA VAL A 48 31.22 -12.40 -16.41
C VAL A 48 30.24 -11.70 -17.38
N GLN A 49 30.75 -11.00 -18.39
CA GLN A 49 29.89 -10.36 -19.41
C GLN A 49 29.23 -11.35 -20.37
N ALA A 50 29.90 -12.45 -20.71
CA ALA A 50 29.35 -13.50 -21.56
C ALA A 50 28.19 -14.21 -20.83
N ASP A 51 28.36 -14.51 -19.55
CA ASP A 51 27.33 -15.13 -18.70
C ASP A 51 26.11 -14.26 -18.53
N ASP A 52 26.27 -12.95 -18.27
CA ASP A 52 25.17 -11.99 -18.14
C ASP A 52 24.35 -11.85 -19.44
N ARG A 53 25.02 -11.94 -20.62
CA ARG A 53 24.32 -11.91 -21.91
C ARG A 53 23.54 -13.19 -22.15
N ALA A 54 24.15 -14.35 -21.94
CA ALA A 54 23.48 -15.64 -22.05
C ALA A 54 22.28 -15.73 -21.09
N MET A 55 22.44 -15.20 -19.86
CA MET A 55 21.38 -15.14 -18.86
C MET A 55 20.22 -14.23 -19.28
N ARG A 56 20.50 -13.07 -19.84
CA ARG A 56 19.46 -12.15 -20.37
C ARG A 56 18.64 -12.83 -21.47
N ASP A 57 19.35 -13.43 -22.46
CA ASP A 57 18.72 -14.10 -23.58
C ASP A 57 17.89 -15.33 -23.11
N ALA A 58 18.39 -16.07 -22.11
CA ALA A 58 17.68 -17.19 -21.50
C ALA A 58 16.43 -16.74 -20.74
N LEU A 59 16.50 -15.62 -20.00
CA LEU A 59 15.35 -15.07 -19.25
C LEU A 59 14.26 -14.56 -20.22
N GLU A 60 14.66 -13.90 -21.29
CA GLU A 60 13.72 -13.46 -22.34
C GLU A 60 13.08 -14.67 -23.04
N ALA A 61 13.86 -15.68 -23.40
CA ALA A 61 13.35 -16.92 -23.99
C ALA A 61 12.38 -17.66 -23.04
N ALA A 62 12.70 -17.71 -21.73
CA ALA A 62 11.83 -18.32 -20.72
C ALA A 62 10.50 -17.59 -20.54
N ARG A 63 10.51 -16.26 -20.57
CA ARG A 63 9.28 -15.43 -20.55
C ARG A 63 8.37 -15.72 -21.75
N ASN A 64 8.98 -15.95 -22.90
CA ASN A 64 8.29 -16.21 -24.16
C ASN A 64 8.06 -17.72 -24.44
N GLN A 65 8.32 -18.60 -23.47
CA GLN A 65 8.16 -20.06 -23.56
C GLN A 65 9.00 -20.71 -24.69
N GLN A 66 10.08 -20.05 -25.08
CA GLN A 66 11.00 -20.52 -26.16
C GLN A 66 12.08 -21.44 -25.58
N TRP A 67 11.68 -22.53 -24.94
CA TRP A 67 12.54 -23.42 -24.16
C TRP A 67 13.71 -24.03 -24.96
N ALA A 68 13.53 -24.31 -26.25
CA ALA A 68 14.56 -24.83 -27.12
C ALA A 68 15.73 -23.85 -27.40
N ARG A 69 15.53 -22.54 -27.10
CA ARG A 69 16.57 -21.51 -27.28
C ARG A 69 17.47 -21.35 -26.06
N ILE A 70 17.16 -22.02 -24.96
CA ILE A 70 17.86 -21.86 -23.68
C ILE A 70 18.97 -22.90 -23.60
N ASP A 71 20.22 -22.45 -23.66
CA ASP A 71 21.37 -23.27 -23.29
C ASP A 71 21.53 -23.31 -21.78
N SER A 72 21.07 -24.38 -21.15
CA SER A 72 21.13 -24.56 -19.71
C SER A 72 22.55 -24.59 -19.16
N ARG A 73 23.54 -25.01 -19.97
CA ARG A 73 24.95 -25.06 -19.54
C ARG A 73 25.56 -23.65 -19.48
N ALA A 74 25.15 -22.77 -20.39
CA ALA A 74 25.63 -21.38 -20.42
C ALA A 74 25.17 -20.53 -19.23
N ILE A 75 24.09 -20.93 -18.55
CA ILE A 75 23.54 -20.25 -17.38
C ILE A 75 23.71 -21.04 -16.07
N ASP A 76 24.34 -22.22 -16.13
CA ASP A 76 24.61 -23.02 -14.94
C ASP A 76 25.55 -22.28 -13.98
N GLY A 77 25.20 -22.28 -12.68
CA GLY A 77 25.92 -21.50 -11.67
C GLY A 77 25.68 -19.98 -11.70
N HIS A 78 24.95 -19.45 -12.69
CA HIS A 78 24.61 -18.02 -12.68
C HIS A 78 23.62 -17.69 -11.54
N PRO A 79 23.80 -16.57 -10.77
CA PRO A 79 22.92 -16.23 -9.65
C PRO A 79 21.42 -16.16 -10.00
N LEU A 80 21.10 -15.92 -11.27
CA LEU A 80 19.73 -15.78 -11.77
C LEU A 80 19.15 -17.04 -12.39
N ALA A 81 19.85 -18.19 -12.38
CA ALA A 81 19.34 -19.45 -12.97
C ALA A 81 17.95 -19.83 -12.42
N GLY A 82 17.68 -19.55 -11.14
CA GLY A 82 16.38 -19.75 -10.50
C GLY A 82 15.21 -19.02 -11.17
N TYR A 83 15.45 -17.90 -11.85
CA TYR A 83 14.41 -17.19 -12.60
C TYR A 83 13.94 -17.98 -13.82
N VAL A 84 14.85 -18.66 -14.52
CA VAL A 84 14.50 -19.53 -15.66
C VAL A 84 13.74 -20.76 -15.15
N GLU A 85 14.19 -21.37 -14.04
CA GLU A 85 13.49 -22.50 -13.41
C GLU A 85 12.08 -22.11 -12.96
N TYR A 86 11.90 -20.92 -12.34
CA TYR A 86 10.59 -20.35 -11.99
C TYR A 86 9.66 -20.29 -13.20
N HIS A 87 10.11 -19.74 -14.33
CA HIS A 87 9.29 -19.66 -15.53
C HIS A 87 8.92 -21.04 -16.07
N ARG A 88 9.85 -22.00 -16.02
CA ARG A 88 9.61 -23.38 -16.47
C ARG A 88 8.55 -24.09 -15.61
N LEU A 89 8.64 -23.97 -14.29
CA LEU A 89 7.64 -24.55 -13.39
C LEU A 89 6.28 -23.86 -13.55
N ARG A 90 6.25 -22.51 -13.59
CA ARG A 90 5.03 -21.72 -13.79
C ARG A 90 4.30 -22.10 -15.08
N ASP A 91 5.04 -22.31 -16.18
CA ASP A 91 4.46 -22.65 -17.49
C ASP A 91 3.83 -24.04 -17.50
N ARG A 92 4.37 -24.97 -16.73
CA ARG A 92 3.86 -26.33 -16.59
C ARG A 92 2.70 -26.49 -15.61
N LEU A 93 2.39 -25.47 -14.81
CA LEU A 93 1.20 -25.49 -13.93
C LEU A 93 -0.08 -25.56 -14.78
N PRO A 94 -1.09 -26.32 -14.37
CA PRO A 94 -1.29 -27.04 -13.09
C PRO A 94 -0.83 -28.51 -13.10
N HIS A 95 0.08 -28.91 -14.00
CA HIS A 95 0.50 -30.31 -14.15
C HIS A 95 1.73 -30.68 -13.29
N VAL A 96 2.41 -29.68 -12.71
CA VAL A 96 3.53 -29.89 -11.79
C VAL A 96 3.01 -30.53 -10.49
N GLU A 97 3.77 -31.49 -9.95
CA GLU A 97 3.43 -32.07 -8.66
C GLU A 97 3.77 -31.11 -7.51
N PRO A 98 2.95 -31.06 -6.42
CA PRO A 98 3.16 -30.17 -5.27
C PRO A 98 4.58 -30.26 -4.69
N GLY A 99 5.15 -31.47 -4.61
CA GLY A 99 6.51 -31.66 -4.10
C GLY A 99 7.57 -30.90 -4.88
N GLN A 100 7.45 -30.80 -6.20
CA GLN A 100 8.37 -30.00 -7.02
C GLN A 100 8.26 -28.49 -6.74
N VAL A 101 7.02 -28.02 -6.50
CA VAL A 101 6.76 -26.62 -6.12
C VAL A 101 7.38 -26.33 -4.75
N LEU A 102 7.19 -27.22 -3.77
CA LEU A 102 7.72 -27.05 -2.41
C LEU A 102 9.25 -27.07 -2.39
N VAL A 103 9.88 -27.99 -3.10
CA VAL A 103 11.35 -28.04 -3.24
C VAL A 103 11.90 -26.75 -3.85
N PHE A 104 11.21 -26.18 -4.84
CA PHE A 104 11.61 -24.89 -5.41
C PHE A 104 11.47 -23.76 -4.38
N ILE A 105 10.36 -23.72 -3.65
CA ILE A 105 10.10 -22.70 -2.60
C ILE A 105 11.18 -22.75 -1.53
N GLU A 106 11.52 -23.94 -1.05
CA GLU A 106 12.56 -24.12 -0.03
C GLU A 106 13.94 -23.67 -0.53
N ARG A 107 14.31 -24.05 -1.76
CA ARG A 107 15.59 -23.65 -2.37
C ARG A 107 15.72 -22.14 -2.57
N HIS A 108 14.61 -21.46 -2.79
CA HIS A 108 14.54 -20.02 -3.04
C HIS A 108 13.86 -19.24 -1.91
N ALA A 109 13.98 -19.72 -0.65
CA ALA A 109 13.38 -19.08 0.51
C ALA A 109 13.95 -17.67 0.79
N ASP A 110 15.18 -17.40 0.34
CA ASP A 110 15.85 -16.09 0.42
C ASP A 110 15.53 -15.16 -0.78
N SER A 111 14.61 -15.56 -1.66
CA SER A 111 14.21 -14.84 -2.88
C SER A 111 12.69 -14.70 -2.94
N PRO A 112 12.14 -13.70 -3.64
CA PRO A 112 10.70 -13.59 -3.88
C PRO A 112 10.16 -14.71 -4.79
N LEU A 113 11.04 -15.44 -5.49
CA LEU A 113 10.66 -16.48 -6.44
C LEU A 113 9.82 -17.60 -5.81
N GLY A 114 10.14 -18.00 -4.57
CA GLY A 114 9.40 -19.03 -3.84
C GLY A 114 7.93 -18.64 -3.67
N GLU A 115 7.67 -17.47 -3.12
CA GLU A 115 6.32 -16.98 -2.90
C GLU A 115 5.57 -16.64 -4.19
N TRP A 116 6.29 -16.20 -5.23
CA TRP A 116 5.67 -16.01 -6.54
C TRP A 116 5.20 -17.33 -7.13
N LEU A 117 6.02 -18.41 -7.04
CA LEU A 117 5.60 -19.72 -7.53
C LEU A 117 4.46 -20.29 -6.70
N ARG A 118 4.48 -20.15 -5.36
CA ARG A 118 3.38 -20.54 -4.47
C ARG A 118 2.08 -19.88 -4.91
N GLY A 119 2.10 -18.55 -5.08
CA GLY A 119 0.93 -17.80 -5.52
C GLY A 119 0.40 -18.21 -6.89
N GLN A 120 1.29 -18.54 -7.85
CA GLN A 120 0.90 -19.06 -9.16
C GLN A 120 0.34 -20.49 -9.07
N ALA A 121 0.94 -21.35 -8.24
CA ALA A 121 0.47 -22.71 -8.04
C ALA A 121 -0.94 -22.73 -7.42
N ILE A 122 -1.18 -21.96 -6.36
CA ILE A 122 -2.51 -21.79 -5.77
C ILE A 122 -3.54 -21.37 -6.82
N ALA A 123 -3.24 -20.33 -7.61
CA ALA A 123 -4.15 -19.84 -8.64
C ALA A 123 -4.42 -20.88 -9.75
N ARG A 124 -3.38 -21.56 -10.22
CA ARG A 124 -3.51 -22.53 -11.33
C ARG A 124 -4.15 -23.84 -10.91
N TYR A 125 -3.80 -24.38 -9.72
CA TYR A 125 -4.48 -25.55 -9.15
C TYR A 125 -5.93 -25.25 -8.85
N GLY A 126 -6.22 -24.09 -8.23
CA GLY A 126 -7.59 -23.65 -7.92
C GLY A 126 -8.44 -23.52 -9.18
N HIS A 127 -7.93 -22.85 -10.22
CA HIS A 127 -8.64 -22.72 -11.50
C HIS A 127 -8.92 -24.08 -12.17
N ALA A 128 -7.99 -25.03 -12.02
CA ALA A 128 -8.13 -26.38 -12.56
C ALA A 128 -8.93 -27.35 -11.66
N GLY A 129 -9.47 -26.88 -10.52
CA GLY A 129 -10.19 -27.71 -9.56
C GLY A 129 -9.34 -28.76 -8.82
N ARG A 130 -8.01 -28.59 -8.83
CA ARG A 130 -7.06 -29.53 -8.17
C ARG A 130 -6.82 -29.10 -6.73
N PHE A 131 -7.87 -29.15 -5.92
CA PHE A 131 -7.88 -28.57 -4.58
C PHE A 131 -6.91 -29.26 -3.60
N ASP A 132 -6.74 -30.57 -3.71
CA ASP A 132 -5.75 -31.28 -2.89
C ASP A 132 -4.33 -30.77 -3.13
N ARG A 133 -3.98 -30.51 -4.42
CA ARG A 133 -2.67 -29.94 -4.79
C ARG A 133 -2.53 -28.50 -4.33
N LEU A 134 -3.63 -27.73 -4.35
CA LEU A 134 -3.64 -26.37 -3.82
C LEU A 134 -3.33 -26.36 -2.33
N LEU A 135 -4.04 -27.17 -1.53
CA LEU A 135 -3.83 -27.25 -0.10
C LEU A 135 -2.43 -27.75 0.26
N ALA A 136 -1.88 -28.66 -0.55
CA ALA A 136 -0.51 -29.17 -0.34
C ALA A 136 0.57 -28.08 -0.46
N VAL A 137 0.35 -27.01 -1.22
CA VAL A 137 1.32 -25.90 -1.41
C VAL A 137 0.96 -24.64 -0.66
N ALA A 138 -0.28 -24.52 -0.15
CA ALA A 138 -0.73 -23.37 0.61
C ALA A 138 -0.11 -23.38 2.02
N ASP A 139 0.37 -22.22 2.46
CA ASP A 139 0.90 -21.98 3.80
C ASP A 139 -0.04 -21.03 4.53
N GLY A 140 -1.30 -21.49 4.72
CA GLY A 140 -2.39 -20.68 5.25
C GLY A 140 -3.14 -19.89 4.17
N GLU A 141 -3.90 -18.88 4.62
CA GLU A 141 -4.72 -18.03 3.77
C GLU A 141 -3.85 -17.19 2.81
N PRO A 142 -4.00 -17.33 1.48
CA PRO A 142 -3.17 -16.62 0.53
C PRO A 142 -3.61 -15.16 0.36
N ALA A 143 -2.69 -14.28 -0.01
CA ALA A 143 -3.01 -12.92 -0.37
C ALA A 143 -3.74 -12.85 -1.73
N GLY A 144 -4.79 -12.01 -1.80
CA GLY A 144 -5.55 -11.70 -3.01
C GLY A 144 -6.81 -12.54 -3.18
N THR A 145 -7.92 -11.84 -3.43
CA THR A 145 -9.29 -12.36 -3.38
C THR A 145 -9.51 -13.64 -4.22
N ALA A 146 -9.01 -13.70 -5.45
CA ALA A 146 -9.20 -14.88 -6.29
C ALA A 146 -8.53 -16.13 -5.69
N ARG A 147 -7.32 -15.98 -5.14
CA ARG A 147 -6.61 -17.08 -4.47
C ARG A 147 -7.28 -17.48 -3.16
N GLN A 148 -7.78 -16.52 -2.40
CA GLN A 148 -8.57 -16.78 -1.20
C GLN A 148 -9.84 -17.55 -1.53
N CYS A 149 -10.55 -17.19 -2.59
CA CYS A 149 -11.75 -17.93 -3.00
C CYS A 149 -11.41 -19.38 -3.37
N TYR A 150 -10.33 -19.63 -4.11
CA TYR A 150 -9.87 -21.00 -4.40
C TYR A 150 -9.47 -21.75 -3.13
N TYR A 151 -8.76 -21.09 -2.22
CA TYR A 151 -8.34 -21.66 -0.94
C TYR A 151 -9.52 -22.10 -0.08
N TYR A 152 -10.50 -21.21 0.13
CA TYR A 152 -11.70 -21.54 0.88
C TYR A 152 -12.61 -22.53 0.15
N THR A 153 -12.60 -22.55 -1.18
CA THR A 153 -13.27 -23.63 -1.95
C THR A 153 -12.61 -24.97 -1.67
N ALA A 154 -11.28 -25.02 -1.61
CA ALA A 154 -10.54 -26.23 -1.28
C ALA A 154 -10.84 -26.73 0.15
N LEU A 155 -10.98 -25.81 1.10
CA LEU A 155 -11.31 -26.13 2.49
C LEU A 155 -12.76 -26.65 2.71
N LEU A 156 -13.67 -26.49 1.75
CA LEU A 156 -15.07 -26.95 1.89
C LEU A 156 -15.18 -28.45 2.21
N GLY A 157 -14.17 -29.25 1.84
CA GLY A 157 -14.11 -30.68 2.09
C GLY A 157 -13.41 -31.08 3.40
N SER A 158 -12.39 -30.34 3.81
CA SER A 158 -11.51 -30.67 4.96
C SER A 158 -11.81 -29.86 6.21
N ASP A 159 -12.17 -28.56 6.03
CA ASP A 159 -12.53 -27.64 7.12
C ASP A 159 -13.69 -26.72 6.67
N PRO A 160 -14.94 -27.25 6.69
CA PRO A 160 -16.12 -26.50 6.27
C PRO A 160 -16.37 -25.25 7.11
N ALA A 161 -15.96 -25.22 8.39
CA ALA A 161 -16.17 -24.10 9.29
C ALA A 161 -15.28 -22.91 8.88
N ALA A 162 -13.98 -23.15 8.69
CA ALA A 162 -13.05 -22.13 8.20
C ALA A 162 -13.45 -21.64 6.78
N ALA A 163 -13.90 -22.56 5.91
CA ALA A 163 -14.38 -22.19 4.57
C ALA A 163 -15.61 -21.26 4.63
N ALA A 164 -16.56 -21.53 5.52
CA ALA A 164 -17.76 -20.71 5.71
C ALA A 164 -17.41 -19.34 6.29
N GLU A 165 -16.54 -19.28 7.30
CA GLU A 165 -16.09 -18.00 7.89
C GLU A 165 -15.37 -17.12 6.87
N GLY A 166 -14.36 -17.66 6.19
CA GLY A 166 -13.60 -16.93 5.18
C GLY A 166 -14.47 -16.54 3.98
N GLY A 167 -15.36 -17.45 3.55
CA GLY A 167 -16.30 -17.18 2.48
C GLY A 167 -17.29 -16.06 2.81
N ARG A 168 -17.82 -15.98 4.03
CA ARG A 168 -18.68 -14.87 4.48
C ARG A 168 -17.92 -13.54 4.51
N LYS A 169 -16.65 -13.52 4.95
CA LYS A 169 -15.80 -12.32 4.90
C LYS A 169 -15.62 -11.82 3.45
N LEU A 170 -15.37 -12.74 2.52
CA LEU A 170 -15.23 -12.41 1.10
C LEU A 170 -16.57 -12.01 0.44
N TRP A 171 -17.69 -12.54 0.95
CA TRP A 171 -19.03 -12.19 0.50
C TRP A 171 -19.44 -10.77 0.93
N HIS A 172 -19.10 -10.35 2.16
CA HIS A 172 -19.57 -9.12 2.79
C HIS A 172 -18.86 -7.86 2.25
N VAL A 173 -18.97 -7.65 0.94
CA VAL A 173 -18.40 -6.49 0.25
C VAL A 173 -19.37 -5.92 -0.78
N GLY A 174 -19.34 -4.59 -0.97
CA GLY A 174 -20.21 -3.86 -1.89
C GLY A 174 -19.78 -3.89 -3.36
N ARG A 175 -18.82 -4.73 -3.75
CA ARG A 175 -18.28 -4.81 -5.13
C ARG A 175 -18.38 -6.23 -5.67
N SER A 176 -18.37 -6.34 -7.01
CA SER A 176 -18.29 -7.65 -7.65
C SER A 176 -16.98 -8.35 -7.28
N GLN A 177 -17.05 -9.64 -7.05
CA GLN A 177 -15.92 -10.49 -6.76
C GLN A 177 -15.45 -11.22 -8.03
N PRO A 178 -14.18 -11.68 -8.09
CA PRO A 178 -13.69 -12.49 -9.19
C PRO A 178 -14.52 -13.77 -9.39
N SER A 179 -14.62 -14.28 -10.61
CA SER A 179 -15.31 -15.55 -10.92
C SER A 179 -14.75 -16.76 -10.16
N ALA A 180 -13.51 -16.69 -9.69
CA ALA A 180 -12.92 -17.67 -8.78
C ALA A 180 -13.76 -17.91 -7.50
N CYS A 181 -14.59 -16.94 -7.12
CA CYS A 181 -15.44 -17.01 -5.94
C CYS A 181 -16.80 -17.70 -6.19
N ASP A 182 -17.20 -17.91 -7.44
CA ASP A 182 -18.55 -18.37 -7.79
C ASP A 182 -18.85 -19.75 -7.19
N THR A 183 -17.90 -20.67 -7.26
CA THR A 183 -18.05 -22.02 -6.67
C THR A 183 -18.19 -21.97 -5.15
N LEU A 184 -17.35 -21.18 -4.48
CA LEU A 184 -17.42 -21.00 -3.03
C LEU A 184 -18.78 -20.44 -2.62
N PHE A 185 -19.19 -19.34 -3.22
CA PHE A 185 -20.43 -18.65 -2.87
C PHE A 185 -21.69 -19.50 -3.19
N SER A 186 -21.70 -20.21 -4.32
CA SER A 186 -22.81 -21.11 -4.65
C SER A 186 -22.91 -22.27 -3.66
N THR A 187 -21.79 -22.84 -3.24
CA THR A 187 -21.75 -23.92 -2.25
C THR A 187 -22.19 -23.42 -0.87
N LEU A 188 -21.71 -22.27 -0.41
CA LEU A 188 -22.13 -21.71 0.88
C LEU A 188 -23.63 -21.36 0.88
N ARG A 189 -24.16 -20.91 -0.24
CA ARG A 189 -25.60 -20.68 -0.38
C ARG A 189 -26.40 -21.97 -0.33
N SER A 190 -25.99 -23.02 -1.03
CA SER A 190 -26.68 -24.31 -1.01
C SER A 190 -26.66 -24.97 0.36
N ARG A 191 -25.64 -24.67 1.18
CA ARG A 191 -25.53 -25.13 2.58
C ARG A 191 -26.28 -24.24 3.58
N GLY A 192 -26.86 -23.11 3.15
CA GLY A 192 -27.53 -22.14 4.03
C GLY A 192 -26.60 -21.23 4.83
N GLU A 193 -25.27 -21.27 4.57
CA GLU A 193 -24.26 -20.42 5.21
C GLU A 193 -24.32 -18.97 4.73
N ILE A 194 -24.86 -18.75 3.53
CA ILE A 194 -25.22 -17.47 2.95
C ILE A 194 -26.69 -17.51 2.58
N GLY A 195 -27.52 -16.94 3.44
CA GLY A 195 -28.97 -16.86 3.26
C GLY A 195 -29.43 -15.53 2.69
N GLU A 196 -30.73 -15.29 2.73
CA GLU A 196 -31.34 -14.04 2.21
C GLU A 196 -30.91 -12.81 3.00
N GLN A 197 -30.58 -12.97 4.30
CA GLN A 197 -30.09 -11.88 5.14
C GLN A 197 -28.71 -11.39 4.62
N GLU A 198 -27.77 -12.29 4.41
CA GLU A 198 -26.43 -11.96 3.89
C GLU A 198 -26.50 -11.41 2.46
N ILE A 199 -27.46 -11.88 1.64
CA ILE A 199 -27.72 -11.34 0.31
C ILE A 199 -28.24 -9.89 0.42
N TRP A 200 -29.14 -9.63 1.37
CA TRP A 200 -29.67 -8.29 1.62
C TRP A 200 -28.59 -7.33 2.09
N GLU A 201 -27.79 -7.73 3.06
CA GLU A 201 -26.68 -6.92 3.56
C GLU A 201 -25.69 -6.56 2.45
N ARG A 202 -25.28 -7.53 1.64
CA ARG A 202 -24.42 -7.27 0.49
C ARG A 202 -25.09 -6.36 -0.55
N LYS A 203 -26.40 -6.50 -0.76
CA LYS A 203 -27.15 -5.58 -1.63
C LYS A 203 -27.08 -4.15 -1.10
N MET A 204 -27.21 -3.95 0.21
CA MET A 204 -27.08 -2.62 0.81
C MET A 204 -25.67 -2.05 0.68
N LEU A 205 -24.64 -2.87 0.90
CA LEU A 205 -23.25 -2.48 0.66
C LEU A 205 -23.01 -2.11 -0.83
N ALA A 206 -23.59 -2.85 -1.77
CA ALA A 206 -23.48 -2.56 -3.19
C ALA A 206 -24.18 -1.23 -3.55
N TRP A 207 -25.34 -0.98 -2.97
CA TRP A 207 -26.06 0.28 -3.15
C TRP A 207 -25.25 1.46 -2.59
N GLN A 208 -24.71 1.33 -1.39
CA GLN A 208 -23.85 2.33 -0.75
C GLN A 208 -22.58 2.61 -1.56
N ALA A 209 -22.02 1.57 -2.21
CA ALA A 209 -20.84 1.70 -3.08
C ALA A 209 -21.16 2.27 -4.49
N GLY A 210 -22.43 2.49 -4.82
CA GLY A 210 -22.86 2.94 -6.16
C GLY A 210 -22.88 1.84 -7.22
N GLU A 211 -22.75 0.56 -6.82
CA GLU A 211 -22.72 -0.61 -7.70
C GLU A 211 -24.15 -1.07 -8.06
N ALA A 212 -24.88 -0.24 -8.80
CA ALA A 212 -26.30 -0.45 -9.11
C ALA A 212 -26.58 -1.79 -9.83
N GLY A 213 -25.65 -2.25 -10.68
CA GLY A 213 -25.72 -3.54 -11.36
C GLY A 213 -25.73 -4.72 -10.39
N LEU A 214 -24.78 -4.72 -9.47
CA LEU A 214 -24.65 -5.74 -8.41
C LEU A 214 -25.86 -5.69 -7.46
N ALA A 215 -26.27 -4.50 -7.03
CA ALA A 215 -27.42 -4.34 -6.13
C ALA A 215 -28.72 -4.88 -6.76
N ARG A 216 -28.94 -4.69 -8.04
CA ARG A 216 -30.08 -5.28 -8.78
C ARG A 216 -29.96 -6.80 -8.90
N TYR A 217 -28.78 -7.30 -9.23
CA TYR A 217 -28.52 -8.75 -9.31
C TYR A 217 -28.82 -9.44 -7.99
N LEU A 218 -28.30 -8.93 -6.88
CA LEU A 218 -28.55 -9.46 -5.52
C LEU A 218 -30.05 -9.38 -5.17
N GLY A 219 -30.70 -8.28 -5.51
CA GLY A 219 -32.13 -8.10 -5.28
C GLY A 219 -33.01 -9.17 -5.94
N ARG A 220 -32.63 -9.66 -7.12
CA ARG A 220 -33.36 -10.76 -7.80
C ARG A 220 -33.23 -12.13 -7.13
N GLN A 221 -32.27 -12.29 -6.22
CA GLN A 221 -32.02 -13.54 -5.50
C GLN A 221 -32.82 -13.64 -4.19
N LEU A 222 -33.47 -12.56 -3.80
CA LEU A 222 -34.30 -12.47 -2.60
C LEU A 222 -35.74 -12.91 -2.92
N GLY A 223 -36.34 -13.66 -2.02
CA GLY A 223 -37.73 -14.10 -2.14
C GLY A 223 -38.76 -12.96 -1.97
N SER A 224 -40.03 -13.26 -2.17
CA SER A 224 -41.14 -12.30 -2.13
C SER A 224 -41.29 -11.57 -0.79
N ARG A 225 -40.86 -12.16 0.32
CA ARG A 225 -40.86 -11.53 1.65
C ARG A 225 -40.01 -10.24 1.70
N TRP A 226 -39.09 -10.07 0.74
CA TRP A 226 -38.24 -8.88 0.59
C TRP A 226 -38.77 -7.83 -0.42
N ASP A 227 -39.96 -8.05 -1.01
CA ASP A 227 -40.46 -7.17 -2.06
C ASP A 227 -40.71 -5.74 -1.58
N GLU A 228 -41.23 -5.56 -0.38
CA GLU A 228 -41.42 -4.24 0.20
C GLU A 228 -40.08 -3.53 0.46
N ALA A 229 -39.10 -4.28 0.99
CA ALA A 229 -37.76 -3.78 1.23
C ALA A 229 -37.09 -3.34 -0.10
N ARG A 230 -37.24 -4.15 -1.17
CA ARG A 230 -36.69 -3.81 -2.51
C ARG A 230 -37.32 -2.54 -3.06
N ARG A 231 -38.66 -2.41 -3.03
CA ARG A 231 -39.38 -1.20 -3.47
C ARG A 231 -38.99 0.03 -2.64
N THR A 232 -38.72 -0.16 -1.35
CA THR A 232 -38.25 0.92 -0.48
C THR A 232 -36.87 1.42 -0.92
N VAL A 233 -35.91 0.54 -1.22
CA VAL A 233 -34.60 0.93 -1.77
C VAL A 233 -34.73 1.68 -3.08
N GLU A 234 -35.61 1.25 -3.99
CA GLU A 234 -35.85 1.93 -5.27
C GLU A 234 -36.36 3.36 -5.07
N ARG A 235 -37.32 3.56 -4.16
CA ARG A 235 -37.80 4.92 -3.80
C ARG A 235 -36.71 5.78 -3.20
N LEU A 236 -35.94 5.24 -2.26
CA LEU A 236 -34.85 5.95 -1.59
C LEU A 236 -33.68 6.28 -2.52
N SER A 237 -33.47 5.49 -3.58
CA SER A 237 -32.44 5.77 -4.58
C SER A 237 -32.74 7.04 -5.40
N GLY A 238 -34.01 7.44 -5.52
CA GLY A 238 -34.45 8.68 -6.17
C GLY A 238 -34.65 9.85 -5.20
N ASP A 239 -34.98 9.58 -3.93
CA ASP A 239 -35.26 10.58 -2.89
C ASP A 239 -34.85 10.06 -1.51
N TYR A 240 -33.64 10.39 -1.07
CA TYR A 240 -33.17 10.01 0.28
C TYR A 240 -34.00 10.61 1.41
N ALA A 241 -34.63 11.78 1.22
CA ALA A 241 -35.45 12.43 2.25
C ALA A 241 -36.68 11.59 2.62
N ALA A 242 -37.11 10.69 1.70
CA ALA A 242 -38.17 9.72 1.97
C ALA A 242 -37.85 8.73 3.10
N VAL A 243 -36.58 8.67 3.59
CA VAL A 243 -36.18 7.81 4.72
C VAL A 243 -37.01 8.05 5.97
N THR A 244 -37.50 9.27 6.18
CA THR A 244 -38.35 9.62 7.32
C THR A 244 -39.76 9.02 7.26
N ARG A 245 -40.17 8.47 6.12
CA ARG A 245 -41.46 7.81 5.88
C ARG A 245 -41.34 6.28 5.78
N VAL A 246 -40.12 5.77 5.93
CA VAL A 246 -39.86 4.31 5.93
C VAL A 246 -40.31 3.72 7.27
N PRO A 247 -41.09 2.63 7.28
CA PRO A 247 -41.43 1.92 8.51
C PRO A 247 -40.16 1.49 9.27
N SER A 248 -40.20 1.53 10.59
CA SER A 248 -39.05 1.12 11.43
C SER A 248 -38.68 -0.37 11.26
N CYS A 249 -39.65 -1.16 10.83
CA CYS A 249 -39.51 -2.60 10.56
C CYS A 249 -39.58 -2.86 9.04
N ILE A 250 -38.46 -3.26 8.44
CA ILE A 250 -38.35 -3.56 7.01
C ILE A 250 -37.55 -4.86 6.80
N GLY A 251 -38.04 -5.68 5.87
CA GLY A 251 -37.44 -6.97 5.54
C GLY A 251 -37.74 -8.06 6.60
N PRO A 252 -37.42 -9.32 6.32
CA PRO A 252 -37.85 -10.41 7.13
C PRO A 252 -37.58 -10.20 8.61
N ASP A 253 -38.66 -10.12 9.36
CA ASP A 253 -38.71 -10.00 10.83
C ASP A 253 -37.84 -8.82 11.36
N CYS A 254 -37.75 -7.71 10.57
CA CYS A 254 -37.03 -6.45 10.85
C CYS A 254 -35.51 -6.51 10.79
N ARG A 255 -34.88 -7.65 10.58
CA ARG A 255 -33.41 -7.74 10.45
C ARG A 255 -32.85 -6.96 9.24
N GLY A 256 -33.69 -6.73 8.22
CA GLY A 256 -33.33 -5.91 7.06
C GLY A 256 -33.23 -4.41 7.35
N SER A 257 -33.82 -3.91 8.44
CA SER A 257 -33.90 -2.49 8.76
C SER A 257 -32.53 -1.83 8.96
N GLY A 258 -31.65 -2.46 9.75
CA GLY A 258 -30.34 -1.87 10.09
C GLY A 258 -29.51 -1.53 8.86
N ALA A 259 -29.30 -2.49 7.98
CA ALA A 259 -28.52 -2.32 6.75
C ALA A 259 -29.18 -1.30 5.79
N LEU A 260 -30.53 -1.29 5.69
CA LEU A 260 -31.25 -0.32 4.85
C LEU A 260 -31.07 1.11 5.36
N PHE A 261 -31.34 1.36 6.64
CA PHE A 261 -31.20 2.71 7.20
C PHE A 261 -29.75 3.19 7.16
N ALA A 262 -28.77 2.31 7.41
CA ALA A 262 -27.36 2.66 7.30
C ALA A 262 -26.99 3.07 5.86
N ALA A 263 -27.39 2.30 4.85
CA ALA A 263 -27.10 2.62 3.45
C ALA A 263 -27.84 3.88 2.96
N ALA A 264 -29.13 4.04 3.32
CA ALA A 264 -29.91 5.21 2.93
C ALA A 264 -29.36 6.50 3.55
N LEU A 265 -29.06 6.46 4.87
CA LEU A 265 -28.52 7.62 5.57
C LEU A 265 -27.07 7.93 5.17
N HIS A 266 -26.27 6.93 4.78
CA HIS A 266 -24.97 7.17 4.15
C HIS A 266 -25.11 8.01 2.87
N GLY A 267 -25.99 7.59 1.96
CA GLY A 267 -26.27 8.33 0.73
C GLY A 267 -26.82 9.73 1.00
N PHE A 268 -27.77 9.85 1.93
CA PHE A 268 -28.38 11.12 2.30
C PHE A 268 -27.36 12.08 2.94
N THR A 269 -26.55 11.60 3.87
CA THR A 269 -25.48 12.39 4.51
C THR A 269 -24.51 12.97 3.50
N ARG A 270 -24.16 12.21 2.46
CA ARG A 270 -23.30 12.69 1.38
C ARG A 270 -23.97 13.69 0.45
N ALA A 271 -25.26 13.54 0.23
CA ALA A 271 -26.04 14.47 -0.59
C ALA A 271 -26.35 15.78 0.18
N ASP A 272 -26.91 15.66 1.37
CA ASP A 272 -27.30 16.77 2.25
C ASP A 272 -27.13 16.34 3.72
N THR A 273 -26.04 16.78 4.35
CA THR A 273 -25.70 16.40 5.73
C THR A 273 -26.66 17.00 6.75
N GLU A 274 -27.15 18.21 6.50
CA GLU A 274 -28.04 18.93 7.43
C GLU A 274 -29.39 18.24 7.49
N ALA A 275 -30.00 18.04 6.34
CA ALA A 275 -31.28 17.35 6.24
C ALA A 275 -31.17 15.88 6.70
N ALA A 276 -30.04 15.21 6.47
CA ALA A 276 -29.81 13.85 6.96
C ALA A 276 -29.74 13.80 8.48
N LEU A 277 -29.10 14.79 9.13
CA LEU A 277 -29.08 14.87 10.60
C LEU A 277 -30.47 15.15 11.17
N GLU A 278 -31.23 16.03 10.57
CA GLU A 278 -32.62 16.29 11.00
C GLU A 278 -33.47 15.01 10.87
N ALA A 279 -33.33 14.29 9.75
CA ALA A 279 -34.00 13.00 9.58
C ALA A 279 -33.57 12.01 10.65
N TRP A 280 -32.27 11.88 10.94
CA TRP A 280 -31.75 10.98 11.96
C TRP A 280 -32.28 11.31 13.37
N ARG A 281 -32.32 12.59 13.73
CA ARG A 281 -32.90 13.03 15.02
C ARG A 281 -34.36 12.64 15.16
N LYS A 282 -35.11 12.65 14.04
CA LYS A 282 -36.52 12.28 14.02
C LYS A 282 -36.75 10.76 14.13
N ILE A 283 -36.00 9.97 13.36
CA ILE A 283 -36.26 8.52 13.26
C ILE A 283 -35.38 7.70 14.17
N GLY A 284 -34.13 8.09 14.40
CA GLY A 284 -33.11 7.32 15.13
C GLY A 284 -33.54 6.83 16.51
N PRO A 285 -34.24 7.64 17.35
CA PRO A 285 -34.74 7.18 18.65
C PRO A 285 -35.78 6.07 18.57
N HIS A 286 -36.46 5.92 17.44
CA HIS A 286 -37.54 4.96 17.23
C HIS A 286 -37.10 3.70 16.46
N LEU A 287 -35.81 3.66 16.04
CA LEU A 287 -35.28 2.53 15.31
C LEU A 287 -34.65 1.50 16.25
N SER A 288 -35.13 0.26 16.17
CA SER A 288 -34.49 -0.90 16.79
C SER A 288 -33.51 -1.51 15.79
N ILE A 289 -32.31 -0.93 15.67
CA ILE A 289 -31.23 -1.40 14.79
C ILE A 289 -30.00 -1.76 15.61
N GLU A 290 -29.18 -2.67 15.08
CA GLU A 290 -27.95 -3.10 15.73
C GLU A 290 -26.98 -1.95 15.97
N GLY A 291 -26.22 -2.03 17.06
CA GLY A 291 -25.31 -0.97 17.47
C GLY A 291 -24.26 -0.59 16.43
N GLU A 292 -23.84 -1.55 15.59
CA GLU A 292 -22.90 -1.29 14.50
C GLU A 292 -23.50 -0.38 13.40
N HIS A 293 -24.74 -0.63 13.00
CA HIS A 293 -25.44 0.20 12.01
C HIS A 293 -25.68 1.61 12.54
N ARG A 294 -26.07 1.73 13.81
CA ARG A 294 -26.19 3.03 14.48
C ARG A 294 -24.88 3.78 14.53
N ARG A 295 -23.79 3.10 14.91
CA ARG A 295 -22.44 3.70 14.92
C ARG A 295 -22.01 4.14 13.54
N ALA A 296 -22.28 3.38 12.47
CA ALA A 296 -21.96 3.75 11.10
C ALA A 296 -22.69 5.02 10.65
N ILE A 297 -24.00 5.12 10.92
CA ILE A 297 -24.81 6.31 10.60
C ILE A 297 -24.26 7.55 11.33
N GLU A 298 -24.07 7.45 12.63
CA GLU A 298 -23.60 8.57 13.46
C GLU A 298 -22.16 8.97 13.11
N ARG A 299 -21.29 8.00 12.75
CA ARG A 299 -19.94 8.29 12.27
C ARG A 299 -19.95 9.11 10.99
N ASP A 300 -20.79 8.75 10.01
CA ASP A 300 -20.92 9.50 8.75
C ASP A 300 -21.45 10.92 9.00
N LEU A 301 -22.50 11.06 9.80
CA LEU A 301 -23.07 12.36 10.16
C LEU A 301 -22.06 13.27 10.87
N VAL A 302 -21.29 12.73 11.81
CA VAL A 302 -20.23 13.47 12.50
C VAL A 302 -19.13 13.87 11.50
N PHE A 303 -18.63 12.91 10.72
CA PHE A 303 -17.55 13.13 9.75
C PHE A 303 -17.90 14.25 8.77
N TYR A 304 -19.05 14.13 8.09
CA TYR A 304 -19.45 15.11 7.08
C TYR A 304 -19.84 16.46 7.71
N SER A 305 -20.40 16.49 8.92
CA SER A 305 -20.65 17.75 9.65
C SER A 305 -19.34 18.49 9.94
N LEU A 306 -18.27 17.77 10.33
CA LEU A 306 -16.97 18.35 10.61
C LEU A 306 -16.23 18.77 9.33
N VAL A 307 -16.17 17.91 8.32
CA VAL A 307 -15.44 18.16 7.06
C VAL A 307 -16.06 19.30 6.25
N ARG A 308 -17.39 19.46 6.32
CA ARG A 308 -18.13 20.53 5.64
C ARG A 308 -18.28 21.81 6.49
N ASP A 309 -17.72 21.83 7.69
CA ASP A 309 -17.82 22.92 8.68
C ASP A 309 -19.27 23.36 8.97
N ILE A 310 -20.17 22.39 9.14
CA ILE A 310 -21.57 22.67 9.42
C ILE A 310 -21.73 23.01 10.91
N ARG A 311 -21.64 24.30 11.23
CA ARG A 311 -21.53 24.77 12.61
C ARG A 311 -22.79 24.52 13.44
N HIS A 312 -23.99 24.63 12.88
CA HIS A 312 -25.22 24.37 13.62
C HIS A 312 -25.41 22.89 14.01
N ASN A 313 -24.67 21.97 13.41
CA ASN A 313 -24.63 20.58 13.83
C ASN A 313 -23.71 20.36 15.05
N ARG A 314 -22.89 21.35 15.43
CA ARG A 314 -21.79 21.20 16.39
C ARG A 314 -22.24 20.63 17.73
N GLY A 315 -23.33 21.12 18.29
CA GLY A 315 -23.85 20.62 19.58
C GLY A 315 -24.16 19.12 19.55
N TRP A 316 -24.76 18.65 18.47
CA TRP A 316 -25.02 17.20 18.29
C TRP A 316 -23.75 16.41 18.07
N VAL A 317 -22.82 16.94 17.27
CA VAL A 317 -21.50 16.32 17.03
C VAL A 317 -20.76 16.15 18.36
N ASP A 318 -20.69 17.20 19.17
CA ASP A 318 -19.99 17.20 20.46
C ASP A 318 -20.62 16.20 21.44
N GLN A 319 -21.95 16.16 21.49
CA GLN A 319 -22.67 15.16 22.30
C GLN A 319 -22.40 13.73 21.84
N THR A 320 -22.38 13.50 20.53
CA THR A 320 -22.14 12.16 19.97
C THR A 320 -20.71 11.70 20.20
N LEU A 321 -19.73 12.61 20.10
CA LEU A 321 -18.31 12.31 20.33
C LEU A 321 -17.96 12.18 21.82
N ALA A 322 -18.75 12.71 22.73
CA ALA A 322 -18.46 12.68 24.17
C ALA A 322 -18.32 11.24 24.72
N GLY A 323 -18.96 10.26 24.10
CA GLY A 323 -18.91 8.84 24.49
C GLY A 323 -18.10 7.96 23.53
N ARG A 324 -17.23 8.52 22.68
CA ARG A 324 -16.50 7.79 21.64
C ARG A 324 -15.00 8.05 21.69
N SER A 325 -14.22 7.05 21.27
CA SER A 325 -12.77 7.11 21.13
C SER A 325 -12.31 7.00 19.66
N ASP A 326 -13.17 7.34 18.69
CA ASP A 326 -12.82 7.37 17.25
C ASP A 326 -11.72 8.42 17.00
N ALA A 327 -10.45 7.99 16.96
CA ALA A 327 -9.30 8.89 16.91
C ALA A 327 -9.34 9.87 15.73
N ASP A 328 -9.76 9.43 14.55
CA ASP A 328 -9.88 10.26 13.35
C ASP A 328 -11.01 11.31 13.44
N LEU A 329 -12.12 10.98 14.07
CA LEU A 329 -13.20 11.96 14.33
C LEU A 329 -12.81 12.97 15.39
N LEU A 330 -12.13 12.53 16.45
CA LEU A 330 -11.59 13.42 17.48
C LEU A 330 -10.53 14.36 16.90
N GLU A 331 -9.63 13.85 16.03
CA GLU A 331 -8.67 14.69 15.31
C GLU A 331 -9.38 15.77 14.46
N LEU A 332 -10.42 15.41 13.72
CA LEU A 332 -11.22 16.37 12.94
C LEU A 332 -11.88 17.42 13.85
N ARG A 333 -12.35 16.99 15.02
CA ARG A 333 -12.98 17.93 15.97
C ARG A 333 -11.95 18.89 16.59
N VAL A 334 -10.75 18.43 16.92
CA VAL A 334 -9.65 19.31 17.35
C VAL A 334 -9.32 20.32 16.24
N ARG A 335 -9.23 19.88 14.99
CA ARG A 335 -8.97 20.78 13.85
C ARG A 335 -10.07 21.82 13.67
N ALA A 336 -11.33 21.45 13.89
CA ALA A 336 -12.44 22.40 13.87
C ALA A 336 -12.30 23.44 15.00
N ALA A 337 -11.97 23.03 16.23
CA ALA A 337 -11.72 23.93 17.34
C ALA A 337 -10.55 24.90 17.06
N LEU A 338 -9.48 24.40 16.43
CA LEU A 338 -8.35 25.25 15.98
C LEU A 338 -8.81 26.31 14.97
N GLY A 339 -9.62 25.92 13.97
CA GLY A 339 -10.20 26.86 12.99
C GLY A 339 -11.08 27.92 13.62
N GLU A 340 -11.83 27.56 14.64
CA GLU A 340 -12.70 28.43 15.42
C GLU A 340 -11.93 29.28 16.46
N ARG A 341 -10.64 28.99 16.69
CA ARG A 341 -9.81 29.55 17.76
C ARG A 341 -10.38 29.29 19.15
N ASP A 342 -11.13 28.21 19.29
CA ASP A 342 -11.62 27.73 20.59
C ASP A 342 -10.51 26.97 21.33
N TRP A 343 -9.62 27.74 21.97
CA TRP A 343 -8.42 27.19 22.61
C TRP A 343 -8.74 26.25 23.78
N ARG A 344 -9.84 26.50 24.50
CA ARG A 344 -10.30 25.59 25.55
C ARG A 344 -10.81 24.30 24.97
N GLY A 345 -11.64 24.38 23.93
CA GLY A 345 -12.11 23.22 23.19
C GLY A 345 -10.98 22.39 22.58
N VAL A 346 -9.88 23.02 22.09
CA VAL A 346 -8.68 22.28 21.63
C VAL A 346 -8.15 21.37 22.75
N LEU A 347 -7.96 21.89 23.96
CA LEU A 347 -7.45 21.11 25.09
C LEU A 347 -8.44 20.01 25.51
N ASP A 348 -9.72 20.32 25.58
CA ASP A 348 -10.76 19.39 26.00
C ASP A 348 -10.88 18.21 25.02
N TRP A 349 -10.80 18.47 23.70
CA TRP A 349 -10.85 17.40 22.69
C TRP A 349 -9.55 16.60 22.59
N LEU A 350 -8.39 17.22 22.78
CA LEU A 350 -7.12 16.50 22.89
C LEU A 350 -7.11 15.57 24.10
N ALA A 351 -7.68 16.00 25.22
CA ALA A 351 -7.75 15.17 26.43
C ALA A 351 -8.61 13.90 26.25
N ARG A 352 -9.52 13.88 25.26
CA ARG A 352 -10.37 12.71 24.93
C ARG A 352 -9.72 11.73 23.97
N MET A 353 -8.64 12.12 23.29
CA MET A 353 -7.89 11.20 22.44
C MET A 353 -7.12 10.19 23.30
N GLU A 354 -7.05 8.96 22.80
CA GLU A 354 -6.18 7.95 23.40
C GLU A 354 -4.73 8.44 23.46
N PRO A 355 -3.97 8.08 24.52
CA PRO A 355 -2.60 8.56 24.70
C PRO A 355 -1.72 8.36 23.46
N GLU A 356 -1.79 7.19 22.83
CA GLU A 356 -1.01 6.83 21.65
C GLU A 356 -1.33 7.71 20.43
N ALA A 357 -2.58 8.17 20.31
CA ALA A 357 -3.02 9.03 19.20
C ALA A 357 -2.61 10.50 19.42
N ARG A 358 -2.54 10.96 20.68
CA ARG A 358 -2.20 12.35 21.00
C ARG A 358 -0.72 12.58 21.30
N ASP A 359 0.04 11.53 21.65
CA ASP A 359 1.47 11.64 22.04
C ASP A 359 2.35 11.79 20.78
N ASN A 360 2.34 12.98 20.21
CA ASN A 360 3.18 13.37 19.08
C ASN A 360 3.38 14.89 19.06
N SER A 361 4.46 15.32 18.38
CA SER A 361 4.84 16.75 18.30
C SER A 361 3.73 17.67 17.82
N ARG A 362 2.84 17.20 16.93
CA ARG A 362 1.74 18.02 16.40
C ARG A 362 0.76 18.41 17.50
N TRP A 363 0.31 17.43 18.28
CA TRP A 363 -0.69 17.69 19.30
C TRP A 363 -0.10 18.37 20.53
N HIS A 364 1.15 18.06 20.91
CA HIS A 364 1.86 18.81 21.92
C HIS A 364 2.04 20.29 21.53
N TYR A 365 2.40 20.58 20.27
CA TYR A 365 2.51 21.95 19.77
C TYR A 365 1.18 22.69 19.85
N TRP A 366 0.07 22.07 19.41
CA TRP A 366 -1.23 22.74 19.45
C TRP A 366 -1.78 22.87 20.87
N ALA A 367 -1.50 21.94 21.78
CA ALA A 367 -1.78 22.09 23.22
C ALA A 367 -0.98 23.26 23.81
N ALA A 368 0.32 23.37 23.47
CA ALA A 368 1.15 24.50 23.88
C ALA A 368 0.58 25.84 23.39
N ARG A 369 0.19 25.89 22.09
CA ARG A 369 -0.47 27.10 21.54
C ARG A 369 -1.77 27.44 22.25
N ALA A 370 -2.58 26.45 22.60
CA ALA A 370 -3.82 26.66 23.33
C ALA A 370 -3.56 27.21 24.75
N HIS A 371 -2.62 26.59 25.50
CA HIS A 371 -2.20 27.10 26.81
C HIS A 371 -1.67 28.53 26.75
N GLU A 372 -0.79 28.84 25.78
CA GLU A 372 -0.26 30.19 25.55
C GLU A 372 -1.40 31.22 25.32
N ARG A 373 -2.39 30.86 24.50
CA ARG A 373 -3.54 31.72 24.20
C ARG A 373 -4.51 31.92 25.37
N LEU A 374 -4.52 30.97 26.30
CA LEU A 374 -5.29 31.02 27.54
C LEU A 374 -4.53 31.69 28.70
N GLY A 375 -3.26 32.09 28.47
CA GLY A 375 -2.41 32.76 29.47
C GLY A 375 -1.68 31.81 30.43
N ASP A 376 -1.76 30.50 30.24
CA ASP A 376 -1.05 29.49 31.01
C ASP A 376 0.33 29.23 30.40
N ASN A 377 1.25 30.16 30.65
CA ASN A 377 2.58 30.12 30.06
C ASN A 377 3.42 28.94 30.57
N ALA A 378 3.20 28.48 31.80
CA ALA A 378 3.93 27.36 32.37
C ALA A 378 3.61 26.06 31.60
N ARG A 379 2.34 25.69 31.45
CA ARG A 379 1.92 24.54 30.68
C ARG A 379 2.24 24.69 29.20
N ALA A 380 2.22 25.90 28.65
CA ALA A 380 2.63 26.14 27.27
C ALA A 380 4.10 25.77 27.06
N GLN A 381 5.01 26.16 27.95
CA GLN A 381 6.43 25.81 27.86
C GLN A 381 6.67 24.30 27.98
N GLU A 382 6.00 23.63 28.93
CA GLU A 382 6.08 22.17 29.07
C GLU A 382 5.62 21.45 27.79
N ALA A 383 4.50 21.84 27.22
CA ALA A 383 3.99 21.24 26.00
C ALA A 383 4.87 21.53 24.77
N TYR A 384 5.45 22.74 24.67
CA TYR A 384 6.46 23.04 23.63
C TYR A 384 7.71 22.18 23.80
N ALA A 385 8.19 21.96 25.03
CA ALA A 385 9.35 21.11 25.29
C ALA A 385 9.10 19.66 24.85
N LEU A 386 7.91 19.12 25.08
CA LEU A 386 7.51 17.81 24.58
C LEU A 386 7.46 17.79 23.03
N ALA A 387 6.86 18.80 22.42
CA ALA A 387 6.77 18.91 20.96
C ALA A 387 8.17 18.96 20.31
N ALA A 388 9.10 19.73 20.89
CA ALA A 388 10.44 19.99 20.38
C ALA A 388 11.34 18.73 20.34
N GLN A 389 11.00 17.66 21.05
CA GLN A 389 11.72 16.40 21.02
C GLN A 389 11.54 15.66 19.68
N GLY A 390 10.49 15.98 18.91
CA GLY A 390 10.19 15.29 17.67
C GLY A 390 10.77 15.99 16.43
N ARG A 391 11.35 15.20 15.53
CA ARG A 391 11.82 15.66 14.23
C ARG A 391 10.64 15.82 13.24
N SER A 392 9.93 16.90 13.38
CA SER A 392 8.77 17.23 12.55
C SER A 392 8.62 18.74 12.41
N PHE A 393 7.79 19.19 11.46
CA PHE A 393 7.46 20.62 11.36
C PHE A 393 7.04 21.23 12.71
N PHE A 394 6.19 20.53 13.45
CA PHE A 394 5.70 21.01 14.74
C PHE A 394 6.78 20.96 15.83
N GLY A 395 7.68 19.98 15.77
CA GLY A 395 8.83 19.91 16.68
C GLY A 395 9.79 21.06 16.43
N PHE A 396 10.10 21.36 15.18
CA PHE A 396 10.96 22.51 14.84
C PHE A 396 10.31 23.83 15.21
N ALA A 397 9.00 24.01 14.90
CA ALA A 397 8.27 25.21 15.30
C ALA A 397 8.19 25.38 16.83
N ALA A 398 8.18 24.29 17.60
CA ALA A 398 8.26 24.33 19.05
C ALA A 398 9.65 24.73 19.55
N ALA A 399 10.70 24.16 18.96
CA ALA A 399 12.09 24.49 19.26
C ALA A 399 12.39 25.99 18.98
N ASP A 400 11.91 26.53 17.86
CA ASP A 400 12.01 27.96 17.53
C ASP A 400 11.38 28.83 18.63
N ARG A 401 10.21 28.42 19.15
CA ARG A 401 9.54 29.16 20.22
C ARG A 401 10.26 29.12 21.55
N LEU A 402 11.01 28.06 21.79
CA LEU A 402 11.81 27.89 23.00
C LEU A 402 13.24 28.46 22.85
N GLY A 403 13.64 28.87 21.63
CA GLY A 403 15.03 29.27 21.34
C GLY A 403 16.02 28.10 21.48
N GLN A 404 15.58 26.86 21.20
CA GLN A 404 16.37 25.65 21.34
C GLN A 404 16.79 25.08 19.98
N PRO A 405 17.91 24.34 19.92
CA PRO A 405 18.31 23.61 18.72
C PRO A 405 17.25 22.54 18.32
N TYR A 406 17.17 22.24 17.03
CA TYR A 406 16.30 21.19 16.52
C TYR A 406 16.77 19.81 16.96
N ALA A 407 15.85 18.99 17.45
CA ALA A 407 16.10 17.59 17.75
C ALA A 407 16.10 16.78 16.44
N LEU A 408 17.28 16.67 15.81
CA LEU A 408 17.42 15.88 14.58
C LEU A 408 17.44 14.38 14.86
N ASN A 409 17.78 13.95 16.08
CA ASN A 409 17.89 12.54 16.49
C ASN A 409 18.75 11.75 15.50
N LEU A 410 19.89 12.33 15.11
CA LEU A 410 20.75 11.77 14.08
C LEU A 410 21.47 10.52 14.61
N GLU A 411 21.16 9.40 13.99
CA GLU A 411 21.87 8.16 14.17
C GLU A 411 23.03 8.04 13.18
N ARG A 412 24.22 7.72 13.68
CA ARG A 412 25.38 7.40 12.86
C ARG A 412 25.45 5.90 12.63
N ASN A 413 25.57 5.52 11.36
CA ASN A 413 25.64 4.14 10.93
C ASN A 413 27.00 3.86 10.32
N GLY A 414 27.52 2.65 10.56
CA GLY A 414 28.76 2.21 9.93
C GLY A 414 29.03 0.74 10.19
N PHE A 415 29.76 0.12 9.28
CA PHE A 415 30.22 -1.26 9.37
C PHE A 415 31.70 -1.34 9.04
N ASP A 416 32.39 -2.31 9.62
CA ASP A 416 33.76 -2.64 9.25
C ASP A 416 33.80 -3.25 7.83
N ASP A 417 34.98 -3.21 7.22
CA ASP A 417 35.14 -3.64 5.83
C ASP A 417 34.98 -5.16 5.66
N GLY A 418 35.35 -5.96 6.68
CA GLY A 418 35.15 -7.41 6.64
C GLY A 418 33.68 -7.79 6.60
N TYR A 419 32.84 -7.11 7.39
CA TYR A 419 31.38 -7.36 7.33
C TYR A 419 30.77 -6.87 5.99
N ARG A 420 31.26 -5.77 5.47
CA ARG A 420 30.86 -5.26 4.14
C ARG A 420 31.17 -6.25 3.02
N GLU A 421 32.33 -6.89 3.05
CA GLU A 421 32.68 -7.96 2.10
C GLU A 421 31.77 -9.17 2.24
N GLN A 422 31.38 -9.52 3.47
CA GLN A 422 30.41 -10.59 3.71
C GLN A 422 29.05 -10.27 3.10
N VAL A 423 28.53 -9.04 3.30
CA VAL A 423 27.26 -8.57 2.73
C VAL A 423 27.29 -8.64 1.19
N ALA A 424 28.39 -8.25 0.57
CA ALA A 424 28.55 -8.34 -0.89
C ALA A 424 28.42 -9.77 -1.44
N ARG A 425 28.67 -10.80 -0.60
CA ARG A 425 28.55 -12.22 -0.95
C ARG A 425 27.16 -12.81 -0.68
N TRP A 426 26.24 -12.07 -0.09
CA TRP A 426 24.89 -12.58 0.14
C TRP A 426 24.19 -12.89 -1.18
N PRO A 427 23.51 -14.05 -1.31
CA PRO A 427 22.88 -14.43 -2.57
C PRO A 427 21.91 -13.40 -3.10
N THR A 428 21.12 -12.76 -2.23
CA THR A 428 20.20 -11.69 -2.61
C THR A 428 20.92 -10.46 -3.19
N VAL A 429 22.10 -10.09 -2.63
CA VAL A 429 22.91 -8.96 -3.16
C VAL A 429 23.46 -9.33 -4.54
N GLN A 430 23.99 -10.55 -4.69
CA GLN A 430 24.51 -11.05 -5.98
C GLN A 430 23.42 -11.10 -7.05
N ARG A 431 22.21 -11.61 -6.69
CA ARG A 431 21.06 -11.60 -7.62
C ARG A 431 20.64 -10.19 -7.99
N THR A 432 20.55 -9.29 -7.00
CA THR A 432 20.20 -7.88 -7.26
C THR A 432 21.19 -7.23 -8.22
N GLU A 433 22.49 -7.40 -8.01
CA GLU A 433 23.52 -6.86 -8.90
C GLU A 433 23.44 -7.45 -10.31
N ALA A 434 23.27 -8.76 -10.41
CA ALA A 434 23.15 -9.43 -11.69
C ALA A 434 21.91 -8.93 -12.46
N LEU A 435 20.77 -8.77 -11.79
CA LEU A 435 19.55 -8.20 -12.38
C LEU A 435 19.75 -6.75 -12.86
N MET A 436 20.48 -5.93 -12.09
CA MET A 436 20.83 -4.57 -12.52
C MET A 436 21.72 -4.57 -13.76
N ARG A 437 22.73 -5.47 -13.82
CA ARG A 437 23.63 -5.59 -14.99
C ARG A 437 22.91 -6.04 -16.26
N ILE A 438 21.94 -6.95 -16.14
CA ILE A 438 21.16 -7.41 -17.30
C ILE A 438 19.99 -6.48 -17.68
N GLY A 439 19.81 -5.34 -16.97
CA GLY A 439 18.78 -4.36 -17.29
C GLY A 439 17.38 -4.69 -16.76
N GLU A 440 17.29 -5.43 -15.66
CA GLU A 440 16.04 -5.84 -14.99
C GLU A 440 15.83 -5.12 -13.63
N PRO A 441 15.71 -3.78 -13.61
CA PRO A 441 15.67 -3.02 -12.35
C PRO A 441 14.42 -3.34 -11.50
N GLY A 442 13.30 -3.73 -12.12
CA GLY A 442 12.09 -4.12 -11.41
C GLY A 442 12.24 -5.42 -10.63
N LEU A 443 12.88 -6.43 -11.23
CA LEU A 443 13.19 -7.68 -10.53
C LEU A 443 14.26 -7.46 -9.45
N ALA A 444 15.27 -6.63 -9.73
CA ALA A 444 16.27 -6.24 -8.76
C ALA A 444 15.66 -5.52 -7.54
N ALA A 445 14.63 -4.70 -7.74
CA ALA A 445 13.89 -4.08 -6.66
C ALA A 445 13.13 -5.13 -5.82
N SER A 446 12.49 -6.10 -6.47
CA SER A 446 11.76 -7.17 -5.77
C SER A 446 12.68 -8.05 -4.91
N GLU A 447 13.87 -8.42 -5.44
CA GLU A 447 14.89 -9.16 -4.66
C GLU A 447 15.34 -8.36 -3.45
N TRP A 448 15.66 -7.08 -3.67
CA TRP A 448 16.16 -6.20 -2.61
C TRP A 448 15.14 -5.97 -1.50
N TYR A 449 13.92 -5.60 -1.85
CA TYR A 449 12.89 -5.28 -0.85
C TYR A 449 12.43 -6.52 -0.10
N GLY A 450 12.28 -7.65 -0.79
CA GLY A 450 12.00 -8.92 -0.13
C GLY A 450 13.10 -9.35 0.84
N ALA A 451 14.37 -9.04 0.54
CA ALA A 451 15.47 -9.27 1.48
C ALA A 451 15.37 -8.37 2.71
N VAL A 452 15.08 -7.08 2.53
CA VAL A 452 14.92 -6.14 3.65
C VAL A 452 13.73 -6.52 4.55
N GLU A 453 12.61 -6.97 3.96
CA GLU A 453 11.43 -7.41 4.74
C GLU A 453 11.71 -8.63 5.62
N ARG A 454 12.59 -9.53 5.17
CA ARG A 454 12.99 -10.74 5.93
C ARG A 454 14.16 -10.50 6.88
N ALA A 455 14.90 -9.40 6.68
CA ALA A 455 16.13 -9.11 7.42
C ALA A 455 15.84 -8.71 8.86
N GLY A 456 16.74 -9.12 9.77
CA GLY A 456 16.85 -8.49 11.08
C GLY A 456 17.38 -7.06 10.99
N GLU A 457 17.30 -6.30 12.08
CA GLU A 457 17.71 -4.89 12.11
C GLU A 457 19.14 -4.65 11.60
N ARG A 458 20.10 -5.44 12.07
CA ARG A 458 21.51 -5.33 11.65
C ARG A 458 21.69 -5.62 10.16
N GLU A 459 21.01 -6.63 9.64
CA GLU A 459 21.08 -7.03 8.24
C GLU A 459 20.45 -5.97 7.33
N ALA A 460 19.28 -5.43 7.71
CA ALA A 460 18.63 -4.35 6.99
C ALA A 460 19.51 -3.10 6.92
N ARG A 461 20.21 -2.76 8.04
CA ARG A 461 21.19 -1.67 8.08
C ARG A 461 22.39 -1.94 7.17
N ALA A 462 22.87 -3.18 7.12
CA ALA A 462 23.96 -3.57 6.23
C ALA A 462 23.58 -3.46 4.75
N LEU A 463 22.34 -3.81 4.40
CA LEU A 463 21.80 -3.59 3.06
C LEU A 463 21.72 -2.08 2.74
N ALA A 464 21.31 -1.23 3.70
CA ALA A 464 21.30 0.21 3.51
C ALA A 464 22.72 0.77 3.24
N ASP A 465 23.73 0.37 4.04
CA ASP A 465 25.13 0.75 3.81
C ASP A 465 25.63 0.29 2.44
N TYR A 466 25.27 -0.93 2.04
CA TYR A 466 25.61 -1.44 0.71
C TYR A 466 24.98 -0.60 -0.40
N ALA A 467 23.68 -0.31 -0.31
CA ALA A 467 22.97 0.51 -1.31
C ALA A 467 23.54 1.93 -1.40
N GLN A 468 23.93 2.54 -0.27
CA GLN A 468 24.58 3.84 -0.22
C GLN A 468 25.89 3.82 -1.01
N ARG A 469 26.76 2.86 -0.76
CA ARG A 469 28.07 2.74 -1.43
C ARG A 469 27.96 2.44 -2.93
N ARG A 470 26.87 1.77 -3.35
CA ARG A 470 26.56 1.51 -4.77
C ARG A 470 25.87 2.69 -5.46
N GLY A 471 25.52 3.76 -4.74
CA GLY A 471 24.76 4.89 -5.29
C GLY A 471 23.32 4.50 -5.67
N TRP A 472 22.77 3.45 -5.07
CA TRP A 472 21.40 2.99 -5.34
C TRP A 472 20.40 3.78 -4.49
N HIS A 473 20.26 5.07 -4.79
CA HIS A 473 19.50 6.00 -3.96
C HIS A 473 18.06 5.54 -3.69
N ALA A 474 17.34 5.09 -4.71
CA ALA A 474 15.97 4.58 -4.55
C ALA A 474 15.90 3.37 -3.60
N LYS A 475 16.82 2.39 -3.78
CA LYS A 475 16.89 1.23 -2.89
C LYS A 475 17.28 1.61 -1.48
N LEU A 476 18.26 2.51 -1.32
CA LEU A 476 18.69 3.03 -0.02
C LEU A 476 17.53 3.65 0.75
N VAL A 477 16.82 4.58 0.14
CA VAL A 477 15.68 5.27 0.74
C VAL A 477 14.59 4.28 1.12
N GLN A 478 14.21 3.37 0.21
CA GLN A 478 13.17 2.38 0.47
C GLN A 478 13.60 1.39 1.57
N THR A 479 14.88 1.00 1.62
CA THR A 479 15.43 0.15 2.69
C THR A 479 15.23 0.80 4.06
N THR A 480 15.48 2.10 4.18
CA THR A 480 15.26 2.81 5.45
C THR A 480 13.79 2.92 5.84
N ILE A 481 12.88 2.95 4.88
CA ILE A 481 11.43 2.97 5.13
C ILE A 481 10.96 1.58 5.59
N THR A 482 11.30 0.54 4.85
CA THR A 482 10.92 -0.85 5.15
C THR A 482 11.55 -1.32 6.46
N GLY A 483 12.82 -1.00 6.69
CA GLY A 483 13.56 -1.32 7.94
C GLY A 483 13.29 -0.35 9.10
N GLN A 484 12.35 0.61 8.95
CA GLN A 484 11.96 1.57 9.99
C GLN A 484 13.13 2.37 10.61
N MET A 485 14.17 2.64 9.83
CA MET A 485 15.40 3.34 10.26
C MET A 485 15.17 4.85 10.29
N TRP A 486 14.26 5.30 11.16
CA TRP A 486 13.76 6.68 11.11
C TRP A 486 14.83 7.73 11.39
N ASP A 487 15.84 7.40 12.16
CA ASP A 487 16.90 8.30 12.63
C ASP A 487 18.20 8.21 11.82
N ALA A 488 18.28 7.28 10.85
CA ALA A 488 19.38 7.16 9.90
C ALA A 488 19.26 8.21 8.78
N LEU A 489 19.37 9.51 9.11
CA LEU A 489 19.03 10.61 8.22
C LEU A 489 19.90 10.66 6.95
N GLU A 490 21.19 10.34 7.03
CA GLU A 490 22.09 10.28 5.88
C GLU A 490 21.63 9.27 4.83
N TRP A 491 21.01 8.18 5.28
CA TRP A 491 20.43 7.15 4.39
C TRP A 491 19.03 7.50 3.92
N ARG A 492 18.24 8.16 4.78
CA ARG A 492 16.85 8.55 4.44
C ARG A 492 16.78 9.73 3.47
N PHE A 493 17.77 10.61 3.53
CA PHE A 493 17.84 11.85 2.77
C PHE A 493 19.20 11.96 2.07
N PRO A 494 19.56 10.99 1.19
CA PRO A 494 20.82 11.05 0.48
C PRO A 494 20.83 12.27 -0.46
N GLU A 495 21.97 12.89 -0.63
CA GLU A 495 22.17 13.97 -1.61
C GLU A 495 22.23 13.39 -3.05
N ALA A 496 21.17 12.67 -3.43
CA ALA A 496 21.06 12.06 -4.74
C ALA A 496 21.04 13.13 -5.83
N TYR A 497 21.75 12.88 -6.92
CA TYR A 497 21.80 13.80 -8.08
C TYR A 497 22.17 15.25 -7.72
N ARG A 498 22.97 15.44 -6.67
CA ARG A 498 23.33 16.72 -6.07
C ARG A 498 23.72 17.78 -7.09
N GLU A 499 24.59 17.44 -8.07
CA GLU A 499 25.07 18.39 -9.09
C GLU A 499 23.93 18.92 -9.97
N HIS A 500 22.93 18.09 -10.29
CA HIS A 500 21.76 18.53 -11.06
C HIS A 500 20.92 19.52 -10.26
N PHE A 501 20.66 19.24 -8.97
CA PHE A 501 19.88 20.14 -8.12
C PHE A 501 20.62 21.47 -7.87
N LEU A 502 21.95 21.43 -7.63
CA LEU A 502 22.75 22.64 -7.49
C LEU A 502 22.76 23.47 -8.77
N HIS A 503 22.86 22.84 -9.95
CA HIS A 503 22.82 23.53 -11.23
C HIS A 503 21.48 24.23 -11.46
N TRP A 504 20.39 23.47 -11.39
CA TRP A 504 19.05 24.00 -11.65
C TRP A 504 18.58 24.97 -10.59
N GLY A 505 18.95 24.77 -9.32
CA GLY A 505 18.67 25.73 -8.25
C GLY A 505 19.30 27.11 -8.54
N ARG A 506 20.57 27.13 -8.98
CA ARG A 506 21.22 28.38 -9.41
C ARG A 506 20.56 29.03 -10.63
N MET A 507 20.17 28.21 -11.61
CA MET A 507 19.55 28.72 -12.86
C MET A 507 18.16 29.31 -12.62
N THR A 508 17.40 28.77 -11.66
CA THR A 508 16.01 29.16 -11.39
C THR A 508 15.84 30.09 -10.19
N GLY A 509 16.90 30.30 -9.40
CA GLY A 509 16.83 31.06 -8.15
C GLY A 509 16.09 30.34 -7.02
N VAL A 510 15.88 29.02 -7.14
CA VAL A 510 15.23 28.19 -6.12
C VAL A 510 16.30 27.49 -5.29
N ASP A 511 16.10 27.44 -3.96
CA ASP A 511 17.01 26.72 -3.07
C ASP A 511 17.15 25.23 -3.52
N PRO A 512 18.37 24.76 -3.85
CA PRO A 512 18.59 23.40 -4.33
C PRO A 512 18.22 22.34 -3.30
N TYR A 513 18.33 22.60 -2.00
CA TYR A 513 17.91 21.67 -0.96
C TYR A 513 16.40 21.59 -0.83
N LEU A 514 15.67 22.68 -1.10
CA LEU A 514 14.22 22.63 -1.24
C LEU A 514 13.81 21.73 -2.43
N LEU A 515 14.49 21.87 -3.58
CA LEU A 515 14.25 21.01 -4.74
C LEU A 515 14.53 19.53 -4.42
N MET A 516 15.63 19.22 -3.71
CA MET A 516 15.93 17.87 -3.25
C MET A 516 14.85 17.33 -2.29
N GLY A 517 14.39 18.17 -1.36
CA GLY A 517 13.34 17.82 -0.41
C GLY A 517 12.03 17.48 -1.10
N ILE A 518 11.64 18.25 -2.11
CA ILE A 518 10.45 18.00 -2.94
C ILE A 518 10.62 16.68 -3.70
N ALA A 519 11.75 16.51 -4.42
CA ALA A 519 12.02 15.27 -5.16
C ALA A 519 12.00 14.04 -4.24
N ARG A 520 12.59 14.14 -3.05
CA ARG A 520 12.57 13.07 -2.05
C ARG A 520 11.17 12.78 -1.52
N ARG A 521 10.29 13.77 -1.44
CA ARG A 521 8.90 13.62 -0.97
C ARG A 521 8.02 12.98 -2.03
N GLU A 522 8.17 13.36 -3.29
CA GLU A 522 7.36 12.89 -4.42
C GLU A 522 7.81 11.52 -4.94
N SER A 523 9.11 11.22 -4.81
CA SER A 523 9.69 9.94 -5.22
C SER A 523 10.77 9.49 -4.22
N ALA A 524 11.28 8.29 -4.39
CA ALA A 524 12.47 7.83 -3.68
C ALA A 524 13.75 8.03 -4.51
N TYR A 525 13.70 8.93 -5.51
CA TYR A 525 14.64 9.19 -6.58
C TYR A 525 14.59 8.22 -7.76
#